data_671897134ffe369a3f9b842caf2525ab
#
_entry.id   671897134ffe369a3f9b842caf2525ab
#
_cell.length_a   1.000
_cell.length_b   1.000
_cell.length_c   1.000
_cell.angle_alpha   90.00
_cell.angle_beta   90.00
_cell.angle_gamma   90.00
#
_symmetry.space_group_name_H-M   'P 1'
#
loop_
_entity.id
_entity.type
_entity.pdbx_description
1 polymer ?
#
loop_
_entity_poly.entity_id
_entity_poly.type
_entity_poly.pdbx_seq_one_letter_code
_entity_poly.pdbx_strand_id
1 'polypeptide(L)'
;MGTPIITLRQYLEKTGENGRFVIPDYQRGYIWGQANLRDKKKEDSVNYMLNSLLTGYEEAKNIVIQGFTVKESLEKTKDLFIQGITVHEDSEKKTITLVDGQQRTTFFFLLLKWLNAPQHFAIDYSIRGESDKFLKSLNAVECSLIPVSEDEKYQDIYFFKKTLNTFQRRLGNFDEQKRKVLLEYLLEKVKFLYIVLPNEEKAKIVFTMMNGNKADMKSEELVKAELLRCSSLENGKIGEAENAAIRGRLAREWDQWLYWWNDINVQEFFHVDTQLGWLLPLFMGSENVSFDEFRKKKLANASVKESKAIFKELRLLQKSIEDAYSDPITYNYIGAILCIRNSKEDRYRFLRWYFIGLKSEKNADFCSNELKRYFDWAVLNIGHEIIVERKYEGFINAKNDFAERLNDDLLYINAKETGFRWLLRCNIVQDCNQGVCGRPFDFSIWDNRSLEHIYPKSKVGHVSDSGLLLSQDEKSEYKEKTKELLWRDDIRFEENGREYSTTEHSIGNLVLLYGNDNSKFSNADFQTKKNIFFETENVQTFKSRHLIHTISVFAHSEWGGEQIARNKKATIDAFNEYYKEYEQNNLQ
;
A
#
# COMPACT_ATOMS: atom_id res chain seq x y z
N MET A 1 42.63 22.57 15.23
CA MET A 1 41.45 21.69 14.98
C MET A 1 41.20 21.69 13.50
N GLY A 2 41.26 20.52 12.84
CA GLY A 2 40.95 20.44 11.41
C GLY A 2 39.48 20.82 11.15
N THR A 3 39.20 21.29 9.95
CA THR A 3 37.83 21.60 9.54
C THR A 3 36.98 20.32 9.62
N PRO A 4 35.75 20.34 10.18
CA PRO A 4 34.89 19.18 10.26
C PRO A 4 34.33 18.76 8.89
N ILE A 5 34.72 19.42 7.81
CA ILE A 5 34.37 19.12 6.43
C ILE A 5 35.49 18.29 5.80
N ILE A 6 35.16 17.10 5.36
CA ILE A 6 36.09 16.16 4.73
C ILE A 6 35.60 15.72 3.35
N THR A 7 36.52 15.37 2.45
CA THR A 7 36.20 14.79 1.15
C THR A 7 35.79 13.32 1.27
N LEU A 8 35.17 12.77 0.23
CA LEU A 8 34.86 11.33 0.20
C LEU A 8 36.15 10.50 0.33
N ARG A 9 37.27 10.90 -0.29
CA ARG A 9 38.57 10.26 -0.11
C ARG A 9 38.97 10.20 1.37
N GLN A 10 38.98 11.34 2.04
CA GLN A 10 39.33 11.44 3.46
C GLN A 10 38.37 10.63 4.34
N TYR A 11 37.10 10.55 3.96
CA TYR A 11 36.11 9.75 4.66
C TYR A 11 36.43 8.24 4.57
N LEU A 12 36.81 7.76 3.40
CA LEU A 12 37.21 6.35 3.19
C LEU A 12 38.49 6.02 3.96
N GLU A 13 39.46 6.94 3.98
CA GLU A 13 40.74 6.78 4.68
C GLU A 13 40.59 6.67 6.20
N LYS A 14 39.48 7.13 6.77
CA LYS A 14 39.18 7.04 8.20
C LYS A 14 39.17 5.59 8.73
N THR A 15 38.81 4.62 7.91
CA THR A 15 38.80 3.21 8.33
C THR A 15 40.21 2.58 8.36
N GLY A 16 41.20 3.17 7.67
CA GLY A 16 42.52 2.58 7.52
C GLY A 16 42.48 1.21 6.79
N GLU A 17 43.61 0.47 6.81
CA GLU A 17 43.77 -0.75 6.01
C GLU A 17 42.86 -1.91 6.44
N ASN A 18 42.45 -1.99 7.71
CA ASN A 18 41.66 -3.12 8.24
C ASN A 18 40.41 -2.67 8.99
N GLY A 19 40.04 -1.41 8.86
CA GLY A 19 38.83 -0.89 9.51
C GLY A 19 37.59 -1.05 8.65
N ARG A 20 36.45 -0.84 9.28
CA ARG A 20 35.15 -0.95 8.60
C ARG A 20 34.12 0.02 9.20
N PHE A 21 33.19 0.44 8.36
CA PHE A 21 31.99 1.11 8.82
C PHE A 21 30.97 0.07 9.29
N VAL A 22 30.33 0.32 10.45
CA VAL A 22 29.37 -0.60 11.06
C VAL A 22 27.99 0.03 11.02
N ILE A 23 27.03 -0.71 10.50
CA ILE A 23 25.61 -0.36 10.57
C ILE A 23 25.03 -0.97 11.85
N PRO A 24 24.68 -0.17 12.85
CA PRO A 24 24.17 -0.68 14.12
C PRO A 24 22.75 -1.25 14.00
N ASP A 25 22.35 -2.04 14.99
CA ASP A 25 21.08 -2.78 15.05
C ASP A 25 19.84 -1.88 15.12
N TYR A 26 19.96 -0.70 15.72
CA TYR A 26 18.85 0.26 15.82
C TYR A 26 18.58 1.02 14.51
N GLN A 27 19.51 0.97 13.56
CA GLN A 27 19.30 1.56 12.24
C GLN A 27 18.38 0.67 11.38
N ARG A 28 17.57 1.29 10.54
CA ARG A 28 16.77 0.57 9.53
C ARG A 28 17.67 -0.01 8.44
N GLY A 29 17.14 -0.96 7.69
CA GLY A 29 17.79 -1.47 6.48
C GLY A 29 17.98 -0.41 5.40
N TYR A 30 18.68 -0.79 4.32
CA TYR A 30 18.84 0.07 3.15
C TYR A 30 17.52 0.13 2.36
N ILE A 31 17.03 1.36 2.12
CA ILE A 31 15.75 1.59 1.43
C ILE A 31 15.83 2.66 0.32
N TRP A 32 17.00 3.20 0.02
CA TRP A 32 17.14 4.11 -1.10
C TRP A 32 16.80 3.42 -2.42
N GLY A 33 16.05 4.10 -3.29
CA GLY A 33 15.43 3.51 -4.48
C GLY A 33 13.96 3.11 -4.25
N GLN A 34 13.44 3.29 -3.03
CA GLN A 34 11.99 3.20 -2.79
C GLN A 34 11.28 4.36 -3.48
N ALA A 35 10.25 4.04 -4.26
CA ALA A 35 9.44 5.05 -4.93
C ALA A 35 8.71 5.93 -3.90
N ASN A 36 8.52 7.22 -4.21
CA ASN A 36 7.68 8.06 -3.39
C ASN A 36 6.21 7.75 -3.67
N LEU A 37 5.54 7.10 -2.72
CA LEU A 37 4.15 6.66 -2.85
C LEU A 37 3.15 7.83 -2.87
N ARG A 38 3.49 8.95 -2.20
CA ARG A 38 2.61 10.13 -2.12
C ARG A 38 2.72 11.04 -3.35
N ASP A 39 3.86 11.04 -3.99
CA ASP A 39 4.12 11.84 -5.19
C ASP A 39 4.91 11.04 -6.21
N LYS A 40 4.20 10.36 -7.10
CA LYS A 40 4.78 9.54 -8.17
C LYS A 40 5.67 10.32 -9.15
N LYS A 41 5.61 11.66 -9.13
CA LYS A 41 6.47 12.54 -9.94
C LYS A 41 7.79 12.87 -9.24
N LYS A 42 7.89 12.62 -7.93
CA LYS A 42 9.08 12.90 -7.16
C LYS A 42 10.09 11.78 -7.33
N GLU A 43 11.32 12.14 -7.71
CA GLU A 43 12.41 11.19 -7.86
C GLU A 43 12.70 10.45 -6.54
N ASP A 44 13.07 9.18 -6.64
CA ASP A 44 13.60 8.42 -5.50
C ASP A 44 14.99 8.94 -5.09
N SER A 45 15.41 8.61 -3.87
CA SER A 45 16.65 9.11 -3.28
C SER A 45 17.91 8.72 -4.06
N VAL A 46 17.92 7.59 -4.78
CA VAL A 46 19.04 7.15 -5.63
C VAL A 46 19.17 8.05 -6.84
N ASN A 47 18.07 8.28 -7.57
CA ASN A 47 18.07 9.15 -8.74
C ASN A 47 18.37 10.62 -8.36
N TYR A 48 17.79 11.10 -7.28
CA TYR A 48 18.07 12.45 -6.76
C TYR A 48 19.57 12.63 -6.45
N MET A 49 20.18 11.68 -5.74
CA MET A 49 21.61 11.72 -5.42
C MET A 49 22.46 11.64 -6.69
N LEU A 50 22.15 10.71 -7.61
CA LEU A 50 22.84 10.62 -8.88
C LEU A 50 22.76 11.90 -9.71
N ASN A 51 21.60 12.54 -9.79
CA ASN A 51 21.46 13.80 -10.51
C ASN A 51 22.35 14.88 -9.92
N SER A 52 22.40 14.99 -8.59
CA SER A 52 23.29 15.94 -7.91
C SER A 52 24.77 15.68 -8.22
N LEU A 53 25.20 14.42 -8.19
CA LEU A 53 26.57 14.02 -8.50
C LEU A 53 26.91 14.25 -9.98
N LEU A 54 26.02 13.91 -10.89
CA LEU A 54 26.25 14.04 -12.34
C LEU A 54 26.28 15.51 -12.78
N THR A 55 25.53 16.39 -12.12
CA THR A 55 25.60 17.84 -12.41
C THR A 55 27.02 18.39 -12.22
N GLY A 56 27.66 18.08 -11.09
CA GLY A 56 29.05 18.51 -10.86
C GLY A 56 30.08 17.75 -11.70
N TYR A 57 29.82 16.45 -11.98
CA TYR A 57 30.65 15.68 -12.90
C TYR A 57 30.65 16.25 -14.33
N GLU A 58 29.49 16.66 -14.85
CA GLU A 58 29.41 17.27 -16.20
C GLU A 58 30.21 18.57 -16.27
N GLU A 59 30.23 19.37 -15.21
CA GLU A 59 31.11 20.55 -15.12
C GLU A 59 32.58 20.14 -15.24
N ALA A 60 33.05 19.18 -14.46
CA ALA A 60 34.41 18.64 -14.50
C ALA A 60 34.79 18.08 -15.89
N LYS A 61 33.91 17.26 -16.45
CA LYS A 61 34.09 16.62 -17.76
C LYS A 61 34.23 17.67 -18.88
N ASN A 62 33.41 18.71 -18.87
CA ASN A 62 33.44 19.73 -19.90
C ASN A 62 34.78 20.51 -19.87
N ILE A 63 35.39 20.72 -18.69
CA ILE A 63 36.69 21.32 -18.55
C ILE A 63 37.78 20.40 -19.13
N VAL A 64 37.70 19.07 -18.91
CA VAL A 64 38.63 18.10 -19.51
C VAL A 64 38.52 18.09 -21.04
N ILE A 65 37.34 18.20 -21.60
CA ILE A 65 37.12 18.29 -23.05
C ILE A 65 37.76 19.53 -23.65
N GLN A 66 37.89 20.60 -22.87
CA GLN A 66 38.61 21.84 -23.27
C GLN A 66 40.14 21.70 -23.25
N GLY A 67 40.68 20.51 -22.98
CA GLY A 67 42.12 20.19 -23.03
C GLY A 67 42.86 20.29 -21.69
N PHE A 68 42.14 20.48 -20.57
CA PHE A 68 42.75 20.48 -19.24
C PHE A 68 42.91 19.00 -18.72
N THR A 69 43.91 18.80 -17.91
CA THR A 69 44.06 17.51 -17.18
C THR A 69 42.92 17.34 -16.19
N VAL A 70 42.66 16.11 -15.77
CA VAL A 70 41.64 15.79 -14.76
C VAL A 70 41.89 16.59 -13.48
N LYS A 71 43.11 16.71 -13.03
CA LYS A 71 43.49 17.44 -11.84
C LYS A 71 43.15 18.96 -11.96
N GLU A 72 43.53 19.58 -13.05
CA GLU A 72 43.25 21.00 -13.33
C GLU A 72 41.74 21.26 -13.48
N SER A 73 41.03 20.29 -14.05
CA SER A 73 39.56 20.31 -14.15
C SER A 73 38.93 20.33 -12.76
N LEU A 74 39.36 19.44 -11.87
CA LEU A 74 38.83 19.38 -10.51
C LEU A 74 39.13 20.66 -9.72
N GLU A 75 40.32 21.28 -9.88
CA GLU A 75 40.64 22.57 -9.23
C GLU A 75 39.63 23.67 -9.61
N LYS A 76 39.14 23.65 -10.83
CA LYS A 76 38.17 24.63 -11.35
C LYS A 76 36.70 24.27 -11.05
N THR A 77 36.40 23.00 -10.73
CA THR A 77 35.04 22.55 -10.44
C THR A 77 34.66 22.86 -8.99
N LYS A 78 33.42 23.24 -8.77
CA LYS A 78 32.89 23.53 -7.44
C LYS A 78 32.77 22.26 -6.58
N ASP A 79 32.94 22.42 -5.28
CA ASP A 79 32.69 21.36 -4.32
C ASP A 79 31.20 21.08 -4.20
N LEU A 80 30.85 19.80 -4.11
CA LEU A 80 29.50 19.34 -3.83
C LEU A 80 29.41 18.92 -2.36
N PHE A 81 28.64 19.68 -1.58
CA PHE A 81 28.42 19.37 -0.18
C PHE A 81 27.18 18.49 0.00
N ILE A 82 27.39 17.31 0.58
CA ILE A 82 26.33 16.32 0.83
C ILE A 82 26.15 16.15 2.34
N GLN A 83 25.31 16.92 2.96
CA GLN A 83 24.91 16.81 4.36
C GLN A 83 25.98 16.24 5.35
N GLY A 84 25.62 16.07 6.64
CA GLY A 84 26.53 15.52 7.65
C GLY A 84 26.50 14.00 7.74
N ILE A 85 27.61 13.43 8.21
CA ILE A 85 27.72 12.05 8.66
C ILE A 85 28.16 12.09 10.12
N THR A 86 27.40 11.42 10.99
CA THR A 86 27.69 11.34 12.42
C THR A 86 28.11 9.95 12.80
N VAL A 87 29.23 9.81 13.47
CA VAL A 87 29.84 8.52 13.78
C VAL A 87 30.29 8.44 15.23
N HIS A 88 30.50 7.20 15.68
CA HIS A 88 31.32 6.86 16.83
C HIS A 88 32.51 6.03 16.37
N GLU A 89 33.73 6.49 16.64
CA GLU A 89 34.98 5.81 16.28
C GLU A 89 35.47 4.96 17.47
N ASP A 90 35.70 3.68 17.26
CA ASP A 90 36.34 2.75 18.18
C ASP A 90 37.71 2.36 17.63
N SER A 91 38.76 2.99 18.13
CA SER A 91 40.13 2.80 17.64
C SER A 91 40.68 1.41 17.98
N GLU A 92 40.24 0.80 19.09
CA GLU A 92 40.68 -0.53 19.51
C GLU A 92 40.13 -1.61 18.58
N LYS A 93 38.84 -1.50 18.25
CA LYS A 93 38.16 -2.44 17.34
C LYS A 93 38.33 -2.07 15.85
N LYS A 94 38.96 -0.95 15.55
CA LYS A 94 39.07 -0.40 14.19
C LYS A 94 37.71 -0.29 13.49
N THR A 95 36.69 0.16 14.21
CA THR A 95 35.34 0.27 13.70
C THR A 95 34.83 1.71 13.79
N ILE A 96 34.06 2.11 12.78
CA ILE A 96 33.35 3.39 12.73
C ILE A 96 31.86 3.08 12.68
N THR A 97 31.19 3.22 13.81
CA THR A 97 29.75 2.98 13.92
C THR A 97 28.98 4.20 13.36
N LEU A 98 28.15 3.97 12.38
CA LEU A 98 27.34 5.02 11.76
C LEU A 98 26.13 5.37 12.63
N VAL A 99 26.08 6.60 13.12
CA VAL A 99 24.96 7.13 13.92
C VAL A 99 23.95 7.84 13.01
N ASP A 100 24.43 8.60 12.02
CA ASP A 100 23.65 9.15 10.91
C ASP A 100 24.46 9.06 9.62
N GLY A 101 23.76 8.93 8.48
CA GLY A 101 24.38 8.86 7.17
C GLY A 101 24.53 7.44 6.60
N GLN A 102 23.97 6.41 7.24
CA GLN A 102 24.09 5.02 6.76
C GLN A 102 23.62 4.83 5.30
N GLN A 103 22.50 5.41 4.91
CA GLN A 103 21.96 5.28 3.54
C GLN A 103 22.95 5.88 2.53
N ARG A 104 23.54 7.01 2.84
CA ARG A 104 24.56 7.70 2.02
C ARG A 104 25.84 6.88 1.94
N THR A 105 26.34 6.39 3.08
CA THR A 105 27.54 5.54 3.13
C THR A 105 27.33 4.27 2.31
N THR A 106 26.19 3.61 2.44
CA THR A 106 25.86 2.43 1.65
C THR A 106 25.75 2.73 0.16
N PHE A 107 25.12 3.85 -0.21
CA PHE A 107 25.03 4.30 -1.60
C PHE A 107 26.42 4.49 -2.20
N PHE A 108 27.35 5.19 -1.50
CA PHE A 108 28.73 5.34 -1.99
C PHE A 108 29.49 4.02 -2.02
N PHE A 109 29.26 3.12 -1.07
CA PHE A 109 29.83 1.76 -1.14
C PHE A 109 29.41 1.07 -2.43
N LEU A 110 28.12 1.03 -2.73
CA LEU A 110 27.61 0.41 -3.95
C LEU A 110 28.13 1.10 -5.22
N LEU A 111 28.20 2.43 -5.24
CA LEU A 111 28.68 3.20 -6.38
C LEU A 111 30.18 2.96 -6.64
N LEU A 112 30.99 2.97 -5.60
CA LEU A 112 32.43 2.69 -5.71
C LEU A 112 32.71 1.24 -6.12
N LYS A 113 31.91 0.29 -5.65
CA LYS A 113 31.96 -1.11 -6.12
C LYS A 113 31.61 -1.20 -7.60
N TRP A 114 30.55 -0.52 -8.03
CA TRP A 114 30.13 -0.48 -9.43
C TRP A 114 31.19 0.16 -10.33
N LEU A 115 31.88 1.21 -9.86
CA LEU A 115 32.99 1.87 -10.57
C LEU A 115 34.29 1.05 -10.57
N ASN A 116 34.37 -0.06 -9.85
CA ASN A 116 35.59 -0.83 -9.60
C ASN A 116 36.71 0.04 -9.01
N ALA A 117 36.33 0.89 -8.04
CA ALA A 117 37.28 1.81 -7.40
C ALA A 117 38.37 1.03 -6.63
N PRO A 118 39.64 1.42 -6.72
CA PRO A 118 40.76 0.73 -6.04
C PRO A 118 40.79 0.99 -4.53
N GLN A 119 40.03 1.96 -4.05
CA GLN A 119 39.98 2.35 -2.64
C GLN A 119 39.40 1.22 -1.79
N HIS A 120 40.07 0.92 -0.71
CA HIS A 120 39.55 -0.04 0.27
C HIS A 120 38.40 0.60 1.03
N PHE A 121 37.23 -0.05 0.98
CA PHE A 121 36.04 0.41 1.66
C PHE A 121 35.25 -0.80 2.16
N ALA A 122 35.26 -1.03 3.47
CA ALA A 122 34.52 -2.12 4.11
C ALA A 122 33.33 -1.58 4.89
N ILE A 123 32.17 -2.21 4.68
CA ILE A 123 30.94 -1.92 5.43
C ILE A 123 30.45 -3.23 6.07
N ASP A 124 30.07 -3.15 7.32
CA ASP A 124 29.63 -4.30 8.12
C ASP A 124 28.10 -4.23 8.31
N TYR A 125 27.44 -5.19 7.71
CA TYR A 125 26.02 -5.46 7.84
C TYR A 125 25.75 -6.76 8.63
N SER A 126 26.67 -7.17 9.51
CA SER A 126 26.66 -8.47 10.17
C SER A 126 25.37 -8.81 10.91
N ILE A 127 24.65 -7.80 11.39
CA ILE A 127 23.31 -7.94 11.99
C ILE A 127 22.29 -8.49 10.98
N ARG A 128 22.47 -8.20 9.70
CA ARG A 128 21.67 -8.70 8.57
C ARG A 128 22.54 -9.61 7.72
N GLY A 129 22.77 -10.84 8.22
CA GLY A 129 23.79 -11.75 7.69
C GLY A 129 23.72 -12.01 6.19
N GLU A 130 22.52 -12.09 5.59
CA GLU A 130 22.40 -12.29 4.13
C GLU A 130 22.72 -11.02 3.36
N SER A 131 22.33 -9.85 3.86
CA SER A 131 22.70 -8.55 3.30
C SER A 131 24.21 -8.34 3.36
N ASP A 132 24.85 -8.72 4.45
CA ASP A 132 26.32 -8.67 4.62
C ASP A 132 27.05 -9.61 3.64
N LYS A 133 26.57 -10.85 3.50
CA LYS A 133 27.09 -11.80 2.51
C LYS A 133 26.97 -11.26 1.09
N PHE A 134 25.81 -10.69 0.75
CA PHE A 134 25.58 -10.09 -0.56
C PHE A 134 26.58 -8.95 -0.84
N LEU A 135 26.75 -8.01 0.09
CA LEU A 135 27.70 -6.90 -0.09
C LEU A 135 29.16 -7.37 -0.21
N LYS A 136 29.54 -8.40 0.55
CA LYS A 136 30.89 -9.00 0.48
C LYS A 136 31.13 -9.77 -0.81
N SER A 137 30.09 -10.35 -1.42
CA SER A 137 30.19 -11.07 -2.70
C SER A 137 30.23 -10.13 -3.90
N LEU A 138 29.92 -8.83 -3.75
CA LEU A 138 29.90 -7.88 -4.86
C LEU A 138 31.29 -7.62 -5.41
N ASN A 139 31.43 -7.83 -6.70
CA ASN A 139 32.55 -7.37 -7.51
C ASN A 139 32.04 -6.55 -8.71
N ALA A 140 32.91 -5.85 -9.41
CA ALA A 140 32.54 -4.95 -10.50
C ALA A 140 31.82 -5.65 -11.68
N VAL A 141 32.14 -6.91 -11.93
CA VAL A 141 31.55 -7.70 -13.03
C VAL A 141 30.11 -8.05 -12.70
N GLU A 142 29.83 -8.39 -11.45
CA GLU A 142 28.47 -8.73 -10.96
C GLU A 142 27.54 -7.53 -10.87
N CYS A 143 28.07 -6.32 -10.89
CA CYS A 143 27.27 -5.10 -10.91
C CYS A 143 26.65 -4.77 -12.28
N SER A 144 26.88 -5.55 -13.32
CA SER A 144 26.46 -5.21 -14.68
C SER A 144 24.97 -5.33 -14.95
N LEU A 145 24.29 -6.35 -14.47
CA LEU A 145 22.81 -6.47 -14.47
C LEU A 145 22.42 -7.58 -13.50
N ILE A 146 21.78 -7.21 -12.42
CA ILE A 146 21.36 -8.16 -11.39
C ILE A 146 19.85 -8.34 -11.48
N PRO A 147 19.33 -9.57 -11.63
CA PRO A 147 17.88 -9.79 -11.59
C PRO A 147 17.29 -9.31 -10.25
N VAL A 148 16.29 -8.47 -10.33
CA VAL A 148 15.50 -8.02 -9.19
C VAL A 148 14.20 -8.80 -9.22
N SER A 149 13.94 -9.60 -8.18
CA SER A 149 12.65 -10.26 -7.99
C SER A 149 11.82 -9.45 -7.01
N GLU A 150 10.54 -9.31 -7.28
CA GLU A 150 9.59 -8.73 -6.34
C GLU A 150 9.41 -9.62 -5.09
N ASP A 151 9.70 -10.92 -5.22
CA ASP A 151 9.70 -11.91 -4.13
C ASP A 151 11.00 -11.93 -3.31
N GLU A 152 11.87 -10.92 -3.43
CA GLU A 152 13.12 -10.87 -2.67
C GLU A 152 12.86 -10.84 -1.16
N LYS A 153 13.23 -11.89 -0.48
CA LYS A 153 13.00 -12.09 0.96
C LYS A 153 13.64 -11.02 1.85
N TYR A 154 14.71 -10.39 1.36
CA TYR A 154 15.50 -9.43 2.13
C TYR A 154 15.41 -8.04 1.51
N GLN A 155 14.74 -7.12 2.20
CA GLN A 155 14.54 -5.74 1.76
C GLN A 155 15.84 -5.05 1.32
N ASP A 156 16.89 -5.16 2.12
CA ASP A 156 18.19 -4.54 1.79
C ASP A 156 18.71 -5.02 0.44
N ILE A 157 18.68 -6.35 0.20
CA ILE A 157 19.17 -6.97 -1.03
C ILE A 157 18.35 -6.50 -2.22
N TYR A 158 17.04 -6.41 -2.07
CA TYR A 158 16.16 -5.85 -3.11
C TYR A 158 16.60 -4.44 -3.51
N PHE A 159 16.78 -3.54 -2.53
CA PHE A 159 17.19 -2.16 -2.82
C PHE A 159 18.65 -2.03 -3.23
N PHE A 160 19.57 -2.88 -2.78
CA PHE A 160 20.93 -2.93 -3.31
C PHE A 160 20.93 -3.26 -4.80
N LYS A 161 20.24 -4.32 -5.22
CA LYS A 161 20.09 -4.72 -6.62
C LYS A 161 19.45 -3.60 -7.45
N LYS A 162 18.39 -2.99 -6.94
CA LYS A 162 17.69 -1.88 -7.62
C LYS A 162 18.60 -0.65 -7.81
N THR A 163 19.40 -0.32 -6.80
CA THR A 163 20.38 0.77 -6.84
C THR A 163 21.47 0.48 -7.87
N LEU A 164 22.05 -0.73 -7.86
CA LEU A 164 23.06 -1.16 -8.82
C LEU A 164 22.53 -1.15 -10.26
N ASN A 165 21.30 -1.61 -10.47
CA ASN A 165 20.64 -1.55 -11.77
C ASN A 165 20.36 -0.10 -12.22
N THR A 166 20.12 0.82 -11.30
CA THR A 166 19.99 2.25 -11.61
C THR A 166 21.34 2.81 -12.06
N PHE A 167 22.45 2.45 -11.40
CA PHE A 167 23.78 2.83 -11.85
C PHE A 167 24.07 2.27 -13.26
N GLN A 168 23.75 1.00 -13.51
CA GLN A 168 23.95 0.38 -14.82
C GLN A 168 23.14 1.09 -15.92
N ARG A 169 21.88 1.43 -15.67
CA ARG A 169 21.06 2.16 -16.66
C ARG A 169 21.57 3.56 -16.94
N ARG A 170 22.03 4.27 -15.90
CA ARG A 170 22.42 5.68 -15.99
C ARG A 170 23.88 5.89 -16.43
N LEU A 171 24.77 4.98 -16.05
CA LEU A 171 26.22 5.11 -16.20
C LEU A 171 26.84 3.99 -17.05
N GLY A 172 26.05 2.99 -17.46
CA GLY A 172 26.54 1.83 -18.20
C GLY A 172 27.27 2.17 -19.51
N ASN A 173 26.90 3.28 -20.15
CA ASN A 173 27.52 3.78 -21.38
C ASN A 173 28.81 4.60 -21.14
N PHE A 174 29.26 4.72 -19.88
CA PHE A 174 30.51 5.44 -19.58
C PHE A 174 31.70 4.56 -19.98
N ASP A 175 32.55 5.08 -20.86
CA ASP A 175 33.85 4.50 -21.14
C ASP A 175 34.81 4.61 -19.94
N GLU A 176 35.96 3.99 -20.01
CA GLU A 176 36.93 3.98 -18.93
C GLU A 176 37.39 5.38 -18.52
N GLN A 177 37.56 6.28 -19.48
CA GLN A 177 37.97 7.66 -19.22
C GLN A 177 36.88 8.41 -18.45
N LYS A 178 35.62 8.29 -18.84
CA LYS A 178 34.49 8.93 -18.13
C LYS A 178 34.34 8.37 -16.71
N ARG A 179 34.50 7.07 -16.53
CA ARG A 179 34.48 6.44 -15.20
C ARG A 179 35.61 6.96 -14.33
N LYS A 180 36.81 7.13 -14.87
CA LYS A 180 37.95 7.69 -14.15
C LYS A 180 37.69 9.14 -13.72
N VAL A 181 37.22 9.99 -14.61
CA VAL A 181 36.88 11.39 -14.29
C VAL A 181 35.78 11.43 -13.21
N LEU A 182 34.74 10.63 -13.33
CA LEU A 182 33.69 10.52 -12.33
C LEU A 182 34.24 10.08 -10.97
N LEU A 183 35.07 9.06 -10.93
CA LEU A 183 35.68 8.55 -9.69
C LEU A 183 36.51 9.63 -9.00
N GLU A 184 37.40 10.30 -9.71
CA GLU A 184 38.23 11.37 -9.14
C GLU A 184 37.38 12.56 -8.67
N TYR A 185 36.33 12.92 -9.43
CA TYR A 185 35.36 13.93 -9.00
C TYR A 185 34.68 13.53 -7.68
N LEU A 186 34.20 12.29 -7.58
CA LEU A 186 33.57 11.79 -6.36
C LEU A 186 34.50 11.87 -5.15
N LEU A 187 35.76 11.45 -5.33
CA LEU A 187 36.74 11.38 -4.24
C LEU A 187 37.18 12.75 -3.75
N GLU A 188 37.33 13.72 -4.65
CA GLU A 188 37.94 15.02 -4.32
C GLU A 188 36.92 16.13 -4.09
N LYS A 189 35.77 16.10 -4.79
CA LYS A 189 34.81 17.21 -4.80
C LYS A 189 33.57 16.96 -3.98
N VAL A 190 33.24 15.71 -3.67
CA VAL A 190 32.14 15.37 -2.76
C VAL A 190 32.62 15.50 -1.32
N LYS A 191 31.95 16.37 -0.55
CA LYS A 191 32.31 16.71 0.82
C LYS A 191 31.18 16.47 1.81
N PHE A 192 31.55 16.09 3.03
CA PHE A 192 30.66 15.82 4.15
C PHE A 192 31.04 16.65 5.38
N LEU A 193 30.06 17.02 6.20
CA LEU A 193 30.30 17.39 7.58
C LEU A 193 30.48 16.10 8.40
N TYR A 194 31.67 15.85 8.90
CA TYR A 194 32.02 14.64 9.64
C TYR A 194 32.03 14.93 11.15
N ILE A 195 31.09 14.33 11.89
CA ILE A 195 30.88 14.57 13.31
C ILE A 195 31.21 13.30 14.09
N VAL A 196 32.22 13.36 14.96
CA VAL A 196 32.61 12.25 15.82
C VAL A 196 32.01 12.42 17.20
N LEU A 197 31.31 11.40 17.70
CA LEU A 197 30.73 11.36 19.03
C LEU A 197 31.65 10.63 20.01
N PRO A 198 31.79 11.14 21.25
CA PRO A 198 32.81 10.64 22.18
C PRO A 198 32.53 9.27 22.77
N ASN A 199 31.28 8.81 22.78
CA ASN A 199 30.91 7.47 23.24
C ASN A 199 29.62 6.95 22.62
N GLU A 200 29.40 5.63 22.68
CA GLU A 200 28.25 4.95 22.07
C GLU A 200 26.89 5.32 22.71
N GLU A 201 26.84 5.62 24.01
CA GLU A 201 25.60 6.02 24.68
C GLU A 201 25.14 7.41 24.20
N LYS A 202 26.08 8.36 24.09
CA LYS A 202 25.79 9.67 23.49
C LYS A 202 25.45 9.56 22.02
N ALA A 203 26.03 8.59 21.31
CA ALA A 203 25.68 8.31 19.92
C ALA A 203 24.19 8.02 19.74
N LYS A 204 23.60 7.19 20.61
CA LYS A 204 22.17 6.87 20.59
C LYS A 204 21.27 8.07 20.90
N ILE A 205 21.68 8.90 21.87
CA ILE A 205 20.95 10.13 22.23
C ILE A 205 21.01 11.15 21.10
N VAL A 206 22.19 11.36 20.51
CA VAL A 206 22.39 12.31 19.41
C VAL A 206 21.67 11.82 18.14
N PHE A 207 21.66 10.52 17.88
CA PHE A 207 20.85 9.93 16.80
C PHE A 207 19.38 10.32 16.95
N THR A 208 18.83 10.18 18.14
CA THR A 208 17.45 10.58 18.45
C THR A 208 17.23 12.09 18.27
N MET A 209 18.19 12.93 18.72
CA MET A 209 18.10 14.38 18.61
C MET A 209 18.29 14.92 17.18
N MET A 210 19.24 14.37 16.43
CA MET A 210 19.54 14.85 15.06
C MET A 210 18.46 14.46 14.05
N ASN A 211 17.83 13.33 14.24
CA ASN A 211 16.71 12.90 13.41
C ASN A 211 15.41 13.61 13.78
N GLY A 212 15.26 14.14 14.98
CA GLY A 212 14.11 14.97 15.39
C GLY A 212 13.98 16.30 14.64
N ASN A 213 15.02 16.73 13.90
CA ASN A 213 15.05 18.03 13.22
C ASN A 213 15.20 17.99 11.68
N LYS A 214 15.34 16.81 11.04
CA LYS A 214 15.65 16.74 9.59
C LYS A 214 14.81 15.82 8.72
N ALA A 215 14.23 14.84 9.26
CA ALA A 215 13.10 14.06 8.81
C ALA A 215 12.62 13.43 10.11
N ASP A 216 11.41 13.76 10.51
CA ASP A 216 10.82 13.20 11.72
C ASP A 216 11.10 11.71 11.74
N MET A 217 11.96 11.25 12.66
CA MET A 217 12.03 9.82 12.93
C MET A 217 10.61 9.41 13.26
N LYS A 218 10.08 8.56 12.44
CA LYS A 218 8.72 8.09 12.66
C LYS A 218 8.69 7.39 14.02
N SER A 219 7.58 7.53 14.72
CA SER A 219 7.41 6.93 16.05
C SER A 219 7.76 5.44 16.05
N GLU A 220 7.52 4.74 14.94
CA GLU A 220 7.80 3.32 14.75
C GLU A 220 9.30 2.98 14.83
N GLU A 221 10.16 3.86 14.31
CA GLU A 221 11.63 3.66 14.36
C GLU A 221 12.17 3.83 15.80
N LEU A 222 11.61 4.81 16.52
CA LEU A 222 11.94 5.03 17.93
C LEU A 222 11.44 3.86 18.81
N VAL A 223 10.22 3.39 18.55
CA VAL A 223 9.66 2.20 19.22
C VAL A 223 10.54 0.98 18.98
N LYS A 224 10.99 0.75 17.73
CA LYS A 224 11.92 -0.33 17.39
C LYS A 224 13.18 -0.24 18.24
N ALA A 225 13.86 0.90 18.23
CA ALA A 225 15.13 1.08 18.92
C ALA A 225 15.01 0.82 20.43
N GLU A 226 13.97 1.38 21.05
CA GLU A 226 13.76 1.23 22.49
C GLU A 226 13.32 -0.20 22.87
N LEU A 227 12.45 -0.82 22.09
CA LEU A 227 12.00 -2.19 22.32
C LEU A 227 13.17 -3.19 22.18
N LEU A 228 14.04 -3.02 21.17
CA LEU A 228 15.25 -3.84 21.01
C LEU A 228 16.20 -3.66 22.19
N ARG A 229 16.39 -2.42 22.64
CA ARG A 229 17.23 -2.11 23.81
C ARG A 229 16.69 -2.82 25.05
N CYS A 230 15.41 -2.65 25.37
CA CYS A 230 14.79 -3.24 26.56
C CYS A 230 14.76 -4.77 26.50
N SER A 231 14.63 -5.37 25.32
CA SER A 231 14.57 -6.83 25.14
C SER A 231 15.93 -7.54 25.29
N SER A 232 17.04 -6.80 25.30
CA SER A 232 18.40 -7.34 25.33
C SER A 232 19.22 -7.00 26.56
N LEU A 233 18.76 -6.08 27.41
CA LEU A 233 19.44 -5.72 28.65
C LEU A 233 19.09 -6.75 29.71
N GLU A 234 20.02 -7.64 30.03
CA GLU A 234 20.00 -8.41 31.29
C GLU A 234 21.26 -8.09 32.10
N ASN A 235 21.08 -7.67 33.33
CA ASN A 235 22.16 -7.29 34.26
C ASN A 235 23.20 -8.40 34.37
N GLY A 236 24.29 -8.34 33.59
CA GLY A 236 25.51 -9.10 33.75
C GLY A 236 25.45 -10.63 33.60
N LYS A 237 24.31 -11.21 33.21
CA LYS A 237 24.09 -12.66 33.07
C LYS A 237 24.26 -13.21 31.66
N ILE A 238 24.13 -12.37 30.63
CA ILE A 238 24.24 -12.77 29.23
C ILE A 238 25.41 -12.04 28.61
N GLY A 239 26.24 -12.76 27.84
CA GLY A 239 27.38 -12.17 27.13
C GLY A 239 26.95 -11.16 26.07
N GLU A 240 27.81 -10.19 25.75
CA GLU A 240 27.56 -9.15 24.75
C GLU A 240 27.20 -9.75 23.37
N ALA A 241 27.86 -10.84 22.99
CA ALA A 241 27.59 -11.55 21.72
C ALA A 241 26.18 -12.16 21.67
N GLU A 242 25.69 -12.70 22.77
CA GLU A 242 24.33 -13.27 22.85
C GLU A 242 23.27 -12.17 22.82
N ASN A 243 23.50 -11.05 23.51
CA ASN A 243 22.63 -9.88 23.43
C ASN A 243 22.57 -9.31 22.00
N ALA A 244 23.70 -9.22 21.31
CA ALA A 244 23.75 -8.79 19.92
C ALA A 244 22.97 -9.75 19.00
N ALA A 245 23.08 -11.06 19.22
CA ALA A 245 22.33 -12.06 18.46
C ALA A 245 20.80 -11.94 18.68
N ILE A 246 20.36 -11.70 19.92
CA ILE A 246 18.94 -11.47 20.24
C ILE A 246 18.45 -10.21 19.52
N ARG A 247 19.15 -9.08 19.65
CA ARG A 247 18.79 -7.82 18.97
C ARG A 247 18.74 -8.00 17.45
N GLY A 248 19.74 -8.64 16.86
CA GLY A 248 19.82 -8.89 15.43
C GLY A 248 18.63 -9.73 14.91
N ARG A 249 18.18 -10.73 15.68
CA ARG A 249 17.02 -11.53 15.31
C ARG A 249 15.73 -10.71 15.37
N LEU A 250 15.49 -9.96 16.44
CA LEU A 250 14.30 -9.14 16.62
C LEU A 250 14.28 -7.97 15.62
N ALA A 251 15.45 -7.38 15.31
CA ALA A 251 15.56 -6.32 14.32
C ALA A 251 15.18 -6.81 12.92
N ARG A 252 15.65 -8.00 12.51
CA ARG A 252 15.29 -8.59 11.20
C ARG A 252 13.80 -8.88 11.10
N GLU A 253 13.19 -9.37 12.17
CA GLU A 253 11.75 -9.63 12.20
C GLU A 253 10.95 -8.34 12.04
N TRP A 254 11.32 -7.27 12.75
CA TRP A 254 10.72 -5.95 12.58
C TRP A 254 10.88 -5.41 11.17
N ASP A 255 12.06 -5.61 10.56
CA ASP A 255 12.32 -5.19 9.18
C ASP A 255 11.43 -5.97 8.17
N GLN A 256 11.11 -7.24 8.45
CA GLN A 256 10.16 -8.01 7.65
C GLN A 256 8.74 -7.43 7.74
N TRP A 257 8.30 -7.02 8.94
CA TRP A 257 7.01 -6.34 9.10
C TRP A 257 6.98 -5.01 8.35
N LEU A 258 8.04 -4.22 8.47
CA LEU A 258 8.19 -2.97 7.71
C LEU A 258 8.10 -3.21 6.20
N TYR A 259 8.78 -4.23 5.71
CA TYR A 259 8.76 -4.59 4.29
C TYR A 259 7.34 -4.92 3.83
N TRP A 260 6.63 -5.76 4.56
CA TRP A 260 5.25 -6.15 4.25
C TRP A 260 4.30 -4.96 4.27
N TRP A 261 4.36 -4.10 5.28
CA TRP A 261 3.52 -2.91 5.38
C TRP A 261 3.87 -1.81 4.36
N ASN A 262 5.08 -1.82 3.81
CA ASN A 262 5.49 -0.90 2.74
C ASN A 262 5.16 -1.39 1.33
N ASP A 263 4.59 -2.60 1.18
CA ASP A 263 4.00 -3.03 -0.07
C ASP A 263 2.81 -2.12 -0.42
N ILE A 264 2.80 -1.61 -1.66
CA ILE A 264 1.76 -0.67 -2.11
C ILE A 264 0.38 -1.30 -2.06
N ASN A 265 0.25 -2.58 -2.43
CA ASN A 265 -1.03 -3.28 -2.43
C ASN A 265 -1.57 -3.45 -1.01
N VAL A 266 -0.69 -3.69 -0.03
CA VAL A 266 -1.06 -3.78 1.39
C VAL A 266 -1.51 -2.42 1.92
N GLN A 267 -0.79 -1.35 1.58
CA GLN A 267 -1.15 0.01 2.01
C GLN A 267 -2.49 0.47 1.40
N GLU A 268 -2.69 0.22 0.13
CA GLU A 268 -3.95 0.53 -0.56
C GLU A 268 -5.11 -0.28 0.02
N PHE A 269 -4.91 -1.57 0.25
CA PHE A 269 -5.93 -2.44 0.85
C PHE A 269 -6.36 -1.99 2.25
N PHE A 270 -5.40 -1.70 3.13
CA PHE A 270 -5.69 -1.26 4.50
C PHE A 270 -5.95 0.25 4.63
N HIS A 271 -5.90 1.01 3.55
CA HIS A 271 -6.05 2.46 3.52
C HIS A 271 -5.17 3.18 4.56
N VAL A 272 -3.88 2.82 4.60
CA VAL A 272 -2.92 3.31 5.59
C VAL A 272 -1.61 3.71 4.92
N ASP A 273 -0.95 4.73 5.46
CA ASP A 273 0.30 5.28 4.92
C ASP A 273 1.46 5.33 5.94
N THR A 274 1.28 4.70 7.10
CA THR A 274 2.30 4.61 8.15
C THR A 274 3.23 3.43 7.90
N GLN A 275 4.46 3.47 8.45
CA GLN A 275 5.48 2.46 8.20
C GLN A 275 5.10 1.04 8.64
N LEU A 276 4.36 0.92 9.73
CA LEU A 276 3.86 -0.35 10.27
C LEU A 276 2.32 -0.46 10.18
N GLY A 277 1.71 0.31 9.28
CA GLY A 277 0.29 0.25 9.05
C GLY A 277 -0.54 0.35 10.33
N TRP A 278 -1.42 -0.59 10.54
CA TRP A 278 -2.27 -0.67 11.72
C TRP A 278 -1.65 -1.43 12.90
N LEU A 279 -0.44 -2.00 12.77
CA LEU A 279 0.13 -2.88 13.81
C LEU A 279 0.24 -2.18 15.16
N LEU A 280 0.93 -1.03 15.23
CA LEU A 280 1.08 -0.30 16.50
C LEU A 280 -0.24 0.35 16.98
N PRO A 281 -1.06 0.97 16.13
CA PRO A 281 -2.39 1.44 16.52
C PRO A 281 -3.26 0.38 17.19
N LEU A 282 -3.36 -0.80 16.57
CA LEU A 282 -4.16 -1.90 17.11
C LEU A 282 -3.58 -2.42 18.44
N PHE A 283 -2.26 -2.61 18.51
CA PHE A 283 -1.58 -3.08 19.72
C PHE A 283 -1.71 -2.10 20.90
N MET A 284 -1.65 -0.81 20.64
CA MET A 284 -1.74 0.24 21.67
C MET A 284 -3.17 0.59 22.04
N GLY A 285 -4.14 0.23 21.23
CA GLY A 285 -5.53 0.61 21.42
C GLY A 285 -5.80 2.09 21.19
N SER A 286 -5.02 2.73 20.31
CA SER A 286 -5.12 4.15 19.96
C SER A 286 -4.89 4.32 18.46
N GLU A 287 -5.72 5.11 17.80
CA GLU A 287 -5.63 5.36 16.35
C GLU A 287 -4.30 6.01 15.94
N ASN A 288 -3.77 6.84 16.81
CA ASN A 288 -2.50 7.52 16.62
C ASN A 288 -1.57 7.14 17.76
N VAL A 289 -0.40 6.62 17.43
CA VAL A 289 0.60 6.17 18.43
C VAL A 289 1.84 7.04 18.33
N SER A 290 2.14 7.76 19.42
CA SER A 290 3.43 8.42 19.58
C SER A 290 4.43 7.51 20.28
N PHE A 291 5.74 7.75 20.04
CA PHE A 291 6.81 7.04 20.75
C PHE A 291 6.71 7.23 22.28
N ASP A 292 6.44 8.46 22.73
CA ASP A 292 6.35 8.77 24.16
C ASP A 292 5.21 8.01 24.84
N GLU A 293 4.07 7.89 24.15
CA GLU A 293 2.93 7.11 24.65
C GLU A 293 3.26 5.61 24.72
N PHE A 294 3.88 5.05 23.67
CA PHE A 294 4.31 3.66 23.67
C PHE A 294 5.31 3.39 24.80
N ARG A 295 6.35 4.22 24.92
CA ARG A 295 7.37 4.13 25.95
C ARG A 295 6.75 4.19 27.34
N LYS A 296 5.90 5.17 27.62
CA LYS A 296 5.25 5.37 28.92
C LYS A 296 4.35 4.21 29.31
N LYS A 297 3.52 3.72 28.37
CA LYS A 297 2.53 2.67 28.67
C LYS A 297 3.10 1.26 28.69
N LYS A 298 4.15 0.99 27.88
CA LYS A 298 4.62 -0.38 27.63
C LYS A 298 6.06 -0.65 28.09
N LEU A 299 6.95 0.36 28.10
CA LEU A 299 8.38 0.14 28.30
C LEU A 299 8.98 0.83 29.54
N ALA A 300 8.32 1.81 30.14
CA ALA A 300 8.92 2.65 31.19
C ALA A 300 9.50 1.86 32.38
N ASN A 301 8.87 0.76 32.76
CA ASN A 301 9.31 -0.12 33.87
C ASN A 301 9.35 -1.60 33.44
N ALA A 302 9.37 -1.87 32.12
CA ALA A 302 9.33 -3.23 31.63
C ALA A 302 10.67 -3.95 31.88
N SER A 303 10.60 -5.12 32.46
CA SER A 303 11.71 -6.05 32.50
C SER A 303 12.03 -6.59 31.10
N VAL A 304 13.20 -7.20 30.95
CA VAL A 304 13.59 -7.89 29.70
C VAL A 304 12.55 -8.94 29.30
N LYS A 305 12.01 -9.69 30.26
CA LYS A 305 10.97 -10.70 30.03
C LYS A 305 9.68 -10.07 29.47
N GLU A 306 9.23 -8.96 30.06
CA GLU A 306 8.04 -8.23 29.60
C GLU A 306 8.26 -7.59 28.22
N SER A 307 9.44 -7.02 27.96
CA SER A 307 9.78 -6.48 26.64
C SER A 307 9.78 -7.56 25.54
N LYS A 308 10.29 -8.76 25.84
CA LYS A 308 10.20 -9.93 24.96
C LYS A 308 8.74 -10.40 24.77
N ALA A 309 7.89 -10.29 25.80
CA ALA A 309 6.47 -10.62 25.71
C ALA A 309 5.73 -9.64 24.78
N ILE A 310 6.00 -8.33 24.90
CA ILE A 310 5.49 -7.30 23.98
C ILE A 310 5.84 -7.64 22.52
N PHE A 311 7.09 -8.01 22.27
CA PHE A 311 7.51 -8.39 20.92
C PHE A 311 6.77 -9.64 20.41
N LYS A 312 6.51 -10.61 21.31
CA LYS A 312 5.72 -11.81 20.99
C LYS A 312 4.26 -11.46 20.65
N GLU A 313 3.65 -10.55 21.39
CA GLU A 313 2.28 -10.10 21.13
C GLU A 313 2.18 -9.37 19.78
N LEU A 314 3.13 -8.47 19.47
CA LEU A 314 3.21 -7.80 18.17
C LEU A 314 3.36 -8.81 17.03
N ARG A 315 4.20 -9.85 17.19
CA ARG A 315 4.37 -10.93 16.21
C ARG A 315 3.07 -11.69 15.96
N LEU A 316 2.34 -12.04 17.00
CA LEU A 316 1.08 -12.74 16.87
C LEU A 316 0.02 -11.89 16.18
N LEU A 317 -0.03 -10.61 16.50
CA LEU A 317 -0.93 -9.67 15.84
C LEU A 317 -0.56 -9.47 14.37
N GLN A 318 0.72 -9.26 14.06
CA GLN A 318 1.20 -9.14 12.67
C GLN A 318 0.83 -10.38 11.85
N LYS A 319 1.14 -11.56 12.38
CA LYS A 319 0.78 -12.82 11.71
C LYS A 319 -0.73 -12.94 11.48
N SER A 320 -1.54 -12.55 12.46
CA SER A 320 -3.01 -12.56 12.33
C SER A 320 -3.50 -11.65 11.20
N ILE A 321 -2.84 -10.50 11.01
CA ILE A 321 -3.16 -9.55 9.93
C ILE A 321 -2.72 -10.13 8.57
N GLU A 322 -1.51 -10.69 8.49
CA GLU A 322 -1.00 -11.35 7.28
C GLU A 322 -1.86 -12.54 6.85
N ASP A 323 -2.26 -13.39 7.81
CA ASP A 323 -3.14 -14.54 7.56
C ASP A 323 -4.51 -14.07 7.01
N ALA A 324 -5.06 -12.99 7.57
CA ALA A 324 -6.33 -12.42 7.11
C ALA A 324 -6.23 -11.78 5.72
N TYR A 325 -5.10 -11.18 5.38
CA TYR A 325 -4.82 -10.65 4.05
C TYR A 325 -4.63 -11.77 3.01
N SER A 326 -4.11 -12.92 3.43
CA SER A 326 -3.79 -14.04 2.55
C SER A 326 -4.98 -14.99 2.32
N ASP A 327 -5.98 -15.00 3.21
CA ASP A 327 -7.19 -15.81 3.05
C ASP A 327 -8.22 -15.08 2.18
N PRO A 328 -8.56 -15.56 0.97
CA PRO A 328 -9.38 -14.84 0.02
C PRO A 328 -10.76 -14.43 0.55
N ILE A 329 -11.39 -15.25 1.36
CA ILE A 329 -12.73 -14.96 1.92
C ILE A 329 -12.64 -13.85 2.97
N THR A 330 -11.70 -13.97 3.90
CA THR A 330 -11.45 -12.95 4.93
C THR A 330 -10.99 -11.63 4.29
N TYR A 331 -10.08 -11.70 3.32
CA TYR A 331 -9.63 -10.57 2.50
C TYR A 331 -10.82 -9.83 1.89
N ASN A 332 -11.73 -10.54 1.23
CA ASN A 332 -12.87 -9.95 0.54
C ASN A 332 -13.80 -9.21 1.51
N TYR A 333 -14.13 -9.80 2.66
CA TYR A 333 -14.98 -9.13 3.64
C TYR A 333 -14.30 -7.93 4.30
N ILE A 334 -13.04 -8.07 4.71
CA ILE A 334 -12.28 -6.95 5.31
C ILE A 334 -12.15 -5.81 4.30
N GLY A 335 -11.70 -6.08 3.08
CA GLY A 335 -11.53 -5.06 2.05
C GLY A 335 -12.83 -4.34 1.72
N ALA A 336 -13.95 -5.07 1.59
CA ALA A 336 -15.25 -4.45 1.36
C ALA A 336 -15.69 -3.54 2.53
N ILE A 337 -15.48 -3.98 3.77
CA ILE A 337 -15.80 -3.16 4.95
C ILE A 337 -14.92 -1.90 4.97
N LEU A 338 -13.62 -2.02 4.70
CA LEU A 338 -12.69 -0.88 4.66
C LEU A 338 -13.05 0.12 3.56
N CYS A 339 -13.55 -0.34 2.41
CA CYS A 339 -14.09 0.51 1.35
C CYS A 339 -15.37 1.25 1.79
N ILE A 340 -16.30 0.55 2.44
CA ILE A 340 -17.56 1.11 2.91
C ILE A 340 -17.34 2.13 4.04
N ARG A 341 -16.34 1.89 4.91
CA ARG A 341 -15.98 2.79 6.02
C ARG A 341 -15.08 3.91 5.52
N ASN A 342 -15.62 5.11 5.38
CA ASN A 342 -14.92 6.22 4.74
C ASN A 342 -13.91 6.93 5.66
N SER A 343 -14.08 6.86 7.00
CA SER A 343 -13.19 7.53 7.94
C SER A 343 -12.08 6.59 8.46
N LYS A 344 -10.92 7.17 8.78
CA LYS A 344 -9.82 6.45 9.42
C LYS A 344 -10.26 5.86 10.77
N GLU A 345 -11.03 6.61 11.54
CA GLU A 345 -11.56 6.19 12.83
C GLU A 345 -12.48 4.98 12.72
N ASP A 346 -13.42 4.96 11.75
CA ASP A 346 -14.32 3.82 11.55
C ASP A 346 -13.57 2.56 11.11
N ARG A 347 -12.55 2.71 10.24
CA ARG A 347 -11.67 1.62 9.84
C ARG A 347 -10.89 1.08 11.04
N TYR A 348 -10.31 1.95 11.85
CA TYR A 348 -9.62 1.57 13.07
C TYR A 348 -10.53 0.83 14.06
N ARG A 349 -11.75 1.34 14.33
CA ARG A 349 -12.73 0.70 15.23
C ARG A 349 -13.08 -0.70 14.75
N PHE A 350 -13.33 -0.87 13.45
CA PHE A 350 -13.59 -2.17 12.83
C PHE A 350 -12.40 -3.13 12.98
N LEU A 351 -11.19 -2.72 12.56
CA LEU A 351 -10.01 -3.57 12.63
C LEU A 351 -9.67 -3.95 14.07
N ARG A 352 -9.82 -3.03 15.01
CA ARG A 352 -9.62 -3.31 16.44
C ARG A 352 -10.63 -4.34 16.96
N TRP A 353 -11.90 -4.17 16.64
CA TRP A 353 -12.93 -5.14 17.01
C TRP A 353 -12.59 -6.53 16.45
N TYR A 354 -12.18 -6.62 15.20
CA TYR A 354 -11.90 -7.89 14.56
C TYR A 354 -10.63 -8.56 15.10
N PHE A 355 -9.47 -7.87 15.07
CA PHE A 355 -8.18 -8.47 15.41
C PHE A 355 -7.93 -8.57 16.92
N ILE A 356 -8.39 -7.62 17.70
CA ILE A 356 -8.13 -7.56 19.14
C ILE A 356 -9.30 -8.13 19.94
N GLY A 357 -10.54 -7.76 19.61
CA GLY A 357 -11.71 -8.22 20.36
C GLY A 357 -12.15 -9.63 19.96
N LEU A 358 -12.31 -9.89 18.66
CA LEU A 358 -12.94 -11.11 18.18
C LEU A 358 -11.93 -12.26 18.01
N LYS A 359 -10.90 -12.04 17.20
CA LYS A 359 -9.95 -13.09 16.80
C LYS A 359 -9.03 -13.55 17.93
N SER A 360 -8.85 -12.75 18.96
CA SER A 360 -8.06 -13.11 20.15
C SER A 360 -8.79 -14.05 21.11
N GLU A 361 -10.13 -14.09 21.09
CA GLU A 361 -10.94 -14.77 22.11
C GLU A 361 -11.77 -15.95 21.55
N LYS A 362 -11.98 -16.03 20.24
CA LYS A 362 -12.94 -16.93 19.61
C LYS A 362 -12.29 -17.89 18.61
N ASN A 363 -12.98 -18.99 18.31
CA ASN A 363 -12.54 -19.91 17.27
C ASN A 363 -12.72 -19.34 15.85
N ALA A 364 -12.08 -19.96 14.85
CA ALA A 364 -12.04 -19.46 13.48
C ALA A 364 -13.43 -19.38 12.83
N ASP A 365 -14.29 -20.40 13.04
CA ASP A 365 -15.62 -20.45 12.42
C ASP A 365 -16.52 -19.34 12.95
N PHE A 366 -16.47 -19.10 14.26
CA PHE A 366 -17.21 -17.99 14.87
C PHE A 366 -16.72 -16.65 14.33
N CYS A 367 -15.40 -16.45 14.21
CA CYS A 367 -14.83 -15.23 13.68
C CYS A 367 -15.24 -14.98 12.21
N SER A 368 -15.27 -16.03 11.40
CA SER A 368 -15.69 -15.94 9.99
C SER A 368 -17.17 -15.55 9.87
N ASN A 369 -18.04 -16.18 10.67
CA ASN A 369 -19.48 -15.85 10.67
C ASN A 369 -19.75 -14.43 11.14
N GLU A 370 -19.05 -13.95 12.18
CA GLU A 370 -19.18 -12.60 12.69
C GLU A 370 -18.64 -11.55 11.71
N LEU A 371 -17.54 -11.85 11.02
CA LEU A 371 -17.00 -10.98 9.98
C LEU A 371 -18.00 -10.85 8.81
N LYS A 372 -18.57 -11.97 8.37
CA LYS A 372 -19.63 -11.98 7.35
C LYS A 372 -20.84 -11.16 7.79
N ARG A 373 -21.32 -11.37 9.03
CA ARG A 373 -22.43 -10.60 9.60
C ARG A 373 -22.10 -9.10 9.64
N TYR A 374 -20.89 -8.75 10.08
CA TYR A 374 -20.44 -7.35 10.09
C TYR A 374 -20.49 -6.74 8.69
N PHE A 375 -19.97 -7.46 7.68
CA PHE A 375 -20.00 -7.01 6.29
C PHE A 375 -21.43 -6.78 5.81
N ASP A 376 -22.33 -7.77 5.99
CA ASP A 376 -23.71 -7.67 5.54
C ASP A 376 -24.46 -6.47 6.19
N TRP A 377 -24.20 -6.20 7.46
CA TRP A 377 -24.78 -5.05 8.15
C TRP A 377 -24.12 -3.73 7.74
N ALA A 378 -22.84 -3.71 7.48
CA ALA A 378 -22.13 -2.53 6.98
C ALA A 378 -22.63 -2.10 5.58
N VAL A 379 -22.99 -3.06 4.72
CA VAL A 379 -23.62 -2.79 3.42
C VAL A 379 -24.91 -1.97 3.60
N LEU A 380 -25.70 -2.28 4.61
CA LEU A 380 -26.93 -1.55 4.96
C LEU A 380 -26.68 -0.16 5.57
N ASN A 381 -25.45 0.30 5.60
CA ASN A 381 -25.04 1.56 6.24
C ASN A 381 -25.21 1.61 7.76
N ILE A 382 -25.18 0.46 8.43
CA ILE A 382 -25.27 0.37 9.88
C ILE A 382 -23.95 0.78 10.52
N GLY A 383 -24.00 1.61 11.57
CA GLY A 383 -22.84 2.06 12.32
C GLY A 383 -22.16 0.95 13.11
N HIS A 384 -20.87 1.13 13.38
CA HIS A 384 -20.02 0.15 14.07
C HIS A 384 -20.62 -0.35 15.39
N GLU A 385 -21.08 0.57 16.24
CA GLU A 385 -21.61 0.25 17.59
C GLU A 385 -22.88 -0.62 17.53
N ILE A 386 -23.77 -0.31 16.60
CA ILE A 386 -25.01 -1.08 16.39
C ILE A 386 -24.65 -2.51 15.95
N ILE A 387 -23.66 -2.66 15.07
CA ILE A 387 -23.22 -3.97 14.59
C ILE A 387 -22.59 -4.78 15.73
N VAL A 388 -21.67 -4.19 16.48
CA VAL A 388 -20.92 -4.88 17.52
C VAL A 388 -21.82 -5.27 18.69
N GLU A 389 -22.69 -4.38 19.11
CA GLU A 389 -23.65 -4.62 20.19
C GLU A 389 -24.88 -5.43 19.75
N ARG A 390 -24.97 -5.78 18.46
CA ARG A 390 -26.08 -6.55 17.87
C ARG A 390 -27.46 -5.92 18.16
N LYS A 391 -27.57 -4.59 18.01
CA LYS A 391 -28.84 -3.87 18.21
C LYS A 391 -29.83 -4.18 17.09
N TYR A 392 -30.69 -5.15 17.33
CA TYR A 392 -31.63 -5.69 16.33
C TYR A 392 -32.59 -4.64 15.78
N GLU A 393 -33.13 -3.75 16.61
CA GLU A 393 -33.99 -2.65 16.16
C GLU A 393 -33.28 -1.74 15.15
N GLY A 394 -31.99 -1.43 15.42
CA GLY A 394 -31.17 -0.66 14.49
C GLY A 394 -30.95 -1.37 13.16
N PHE A 395 -30.80 -2.70 13.19
CA PHE A 395 -30.71 -3.52 11.98
C PHE A 395 -32.02 -3.49 11.17
N ILE A 396 -33.19 -3.72 11.79
CA ILE A 396 -34.49 -3.72 11.10
C ILE A 396 -34.75 -2.37 10.44
N ASN A 397 -34.52 -1.27 11.15
CA ASN A 397 -34.73 0.07 10.61
C ASN A 397 -33.82 0.33 9.40
N ALA A 398 -32.54 0.03 9.50
CA ALA A 398 -31.60 0.22 8.41
C ALA A 398 -31.89 -0.71 7.20
N LYS A 399 -32.28 -1.96 7.45
CA LYS A 399 -32.70 -2.91 6.40
C LYS A 399 -33.89 -2.35 5.62
N ASN A 400 -34.92 -1.86 6.32
CA ASN A 400 -36.12 -1.34 5.69
C ASN A 400 -35.82 -0.05 4.89
N ASP A 401 -35.05 0.88 5.44
CA ASP A 401 -34.61 2.08 4.73
C ASP A 401 -33.76 1.72 3.48
N PHE A 402 -32.86 0.76 3.60
CA PHE A 402 -32.08 0.29 2.46
C PHE A 402 -32.94 -0.39 1.39
N ALA A 403 -33.92 -1.20 1.81
CA ALA A 403 -34.86 -1.87 0.90
C ALA A 403 -35.70 -0.86 0.13
N GLU A 404 -36.21 0.17 0.81
CA GLU A 404 -36.97 1.26 0.18
C GLU A 404 -36.13 1.97 -0.89
N ARG A 405 -34.91 2.38 -0.53
CA ARG A 405 -33.98 3.04 -1.48
C ARG A 405 -33.57 2.11 -2.62
N LEU A 406 -33.34 0.82 -2.35
CA LEU A 406 -32.98 -0.15 -3.39
C LEU A 406 -34.14 -0.39 -4.37
N ASN A 407 -35.37 -0.32 -3.89
CA ASN A 407 -36.58 -0.45 -4.70
C ASN A 407 -36.99 0.83 -5.43
N ASP A 408 -36.32 1.97 -5.18
CA ASP A 408 -36.62 3.24 -5.86
C ASP A 408 -36.43 3.10 -7.38
N ASP A 409 -37.47 3.46 -8.15
CA ASP A 409 -37.44 3.47 -9.61
C ASP A 409 -36.42 4.46 -10.17
N LEU A 410 -36.08 5.49 -9.40
CA LEU A 410 -35.07 6.51 -9.73
C LEU A 410 -33.78 6.33 -8.91
N LEU A 411 -33.41 5.13 -8.52
CA LEU A 411 -32.24 4.81 -7.68
C LEU A 411 -30.96 5.48 -8.19
N TYR A 412 -30.72 5.46 -9.51
CA TYR A 412 -29.55 6.10 -10.10
C TYR A 412 -29.47 7.61 -9.80
N ILE A 413 -30.60 8.27 -9.62
CA ILE A 413 -30.69 9.71 -9.34
C ILE A 413 -30.68 9.95 -7.83
N ASN A 414 -31.52 9.23 -7.09
CA ASN A 414 -31.84 9.52 -5.69
C ASN A 414 -30.93 8.80 -4.69
N ALA A 415 -30.43 7.60 -5.03
CA ALA A 415 -29.80 6.69 -4.08
C ALA A 415 -28.61 5.90 -4.67
N LYS A 416 -27.74 6.55 -5.44
CA LYS A 416 -26.58 5.90 -6.09
C LYS A 416 -25.72 5.07 -5.14
N GLU A 417 -25.50 5.57 -3.94
CA GLU A 417 -24.64 4.88 -2.96
C GLU A 417 -25.24 3.53 -2.52
N THR A 418 -26.56 3.44 -2.43
CA THR A 418 -27.26 2.17 -2.18
C THR A 418 -27.01 1.18 -3.31
N GLY A 419 -27.08 1.63 -4.57
CA GLY A 419 -26.75 0.82 -5.74
C GLY A 419 -25.28 0.35 -5.73
N PHE A 420 -24.32 1.24 -5.44
CA PHE A 420 -22.91 0.86 -5.32
C PHE A 420 -22.67 -0.22 -4.28
N ARG A 421 -23.23 -0.05 -3.08
CA ARG A 421 -23.05 -0.99 -1.96
C ARG A 421 -23.67 -2.35 -2.28
N TRP A 422 -24.86 -2.36 -2.86
CA TRP A 422 -25.52 -3.62 -3.22
C TRP A 422 -24.77 -4.37 -4.32
N LEU A 423 -24.39 -3.69 -5.38
CA LEU A 423 -23.65 -4.32 -6.49
C LEU A 423 -22.23 -4.75 -6.09
N LEU A 424 -21.56 -3.99 -5.20
CA LEU A 424 -20.31 -4.44 -4.59
C LEU A 424 -20.53 -5.75 -3.83
N ARG A 425 -21.55 -5.77 -2.96
CA ARG A 425 -21.90 -6.99 -2.21
C ARG A 425 -22.16 -8.19 -3.12
N CYS A 426 -22.92 -8.01 -4.21
CA CYS A 426 -23.19 -9.08 -5.16
C CYS A 426 -21.88 -9.66 -5.73
N ASN A 427 -20.93 -8.83 -6.13
CA ASN A 427 -19.64 -9.28 -6.64
C ASN A 427 -18.80 -9.96 -5.56
N ILE A 428 -18.70 -9.38 -4.35
CA ILE A 428 -17.94 -9.95 -3.22
C ILE A 428 -18.45 -11.34 -2.85
N VAL A 429 -19.77 -11.52 -2.72
CA VAL A 429 -20.36 -12.83 -2.36
C VAL A 429 -20.09 -13.86 -3.46
N GLN A 430 -20.14 -13.46 -4.73
CA GLN A 430 -19.82 -14.36 -5.84
C GLN A 430 -18.34 -14.75 -5.85
N ASP A 431 -17.43 -13.83 -5.54
CA ASP A 431 -16.00 -14.13 -5.42
C ASP A 431 -15.70 -15.04 -4.21
N CYS A 432 -16.35 -14.83 -3.07
CA CYS A 432 -16.23 -15.73 -1.91
C CYS A 432 -16.71 -17.16 -2.22
N ASN A 433 -17.63 -17.31 -3.15
CA ASN A 433 -18.18 -18.61 -3.55
C ASN A 433 -17.42 -19.30 -4.70
N GLN A 434 -16.31 -18.72 -5.19
CA GLN A 434 -15.51 -19.32 -6.26
C GLN A 434 -14.63 -20.46 -5.74
N GLY A 435 -14.84 -21.67 -6.23
CA GLY A 435 -14.07 -22.84 -5.83
C GLY A 435 -14.17 -23.15 -4.34
N VAL A 436 -13.12 -23.76 -3.78
CA VAL A 436 -13.08 -24.17 -2.36
C VAL A 436 -12.65 -23.02 -1.44
N CYS A 437 -11.78 -22.12 -1.92
CA CYS A 437 -11.13 -21.09 -1.11
C CYS A 437 -11.60 -19.66 -1.42
N GLY A 438 -12.49 -19.48 -2.40
CA GLY A 438 -12.83 -18.14 -2.91
C GLY A 438 -11.75 -17.57 -3.82
N ARG A 439 -12.00 -16.36 -4.32
CA ARG A 439 -11.07 -15.56 -5.16
C ARG A 439 -10.92 -14.17 -4.57
N PRO A 440 -9.69 -13.62 -4.45
CA PRO A 440 -9.49 -12.25 -4.01
C PRO A 440 -10.15 -11.24 -4.96
N PHE A 441 -10.87 -10.28 -4.39
CA PHE A 441 -11.52 -9.20 -5.14
C PHE A 441 -10.56 -8.02 -5.35
N ASP A 442 -10.61 -7.38 -6.51
CA ASP A 442 -9.82 -6.16 -6.78
C ASP A 442 -10.57 -4.91 -6.29
N PHE A 443 -10.15 -4.40 -5.13
CA PHE A 443 -10.75 -3.22 -4.49
C PHE A 443 -10.39 -1.89 -5.15
N SER A 444 -9.50 -1.85 -6.12
CA SER A 444 -9.16 -0.62 -6.87
C SER A 444 -10.37 -0.03 -7.62
N ILE A 445 -11.43 -0.83 -7.78
CA ILE A 445 -12.70 -0.35 -8.34
C ILE A 445 -13.36 0.70 -7.45
N TRP A 446 -13.19 0.63 -6.11
CA TRP A 446 -13.96 1.48 -5.21
C TRP A 446 -13.69 2.98 -5.41
N ASP A 447 -12.46 3.35 -5.67
CA ASP A 447 -12.05 4.74 -5.91
C ASP A 447 -12.38 5.22 -7.33
N ASN A 448 -12.62 4.30 -8.26
CA ASN A 448 -12.95 4.58 -9.66
C ASN A 448 -14.28 3.93 -10.08
N ARG A 449 -15.23 3.78 -9.14
CA ARG A 449 -16.50 3.12 -9.37
C ARG A 449 -17.47 3.96 -10.20
N SER A 450 -18.19 3.29 -11.07
CA SER A 450 -19.28 3.87 -11.84
C SER A 450 -20.48 2.92 -11.89
N LEU A 451 -21.69 3.47 -11.84
CA LEU A 451 -22.90 2.75 -12.20
C LEU A 451 -23.19 3.00 -13.67
N GLU A 452 -23.27 1.93 -14.43
CA GLU A 452 -23.61 1.97 -15.86
C GLU A 452 -25.00 1.44 -16.11
N HIS A 453 -25.73 2.15 -16.98
CA HIS A 453 -27.03 1.69 -17.48
C HIS A 453 -26.81 0.60 -18.53
N ILE A 454 -27.26 -0.61 -18.24
CA ILE A 454 -27.14 -1.76 -19.16
C ILE A 454 -27.83 -1.43 -20.48
N TYR A 455 -29.11 -1.06 -20.44
CA TYR A 455 -29.81 -0.41 -21.53
C TYR A 455 -29.60 1.11 -21.45
N PRO A 456 -29.13 1.77 -22.52
CA PRO A 456 -28.71 3.16 -22.45
C PRO A 456 -29.89 4.09 -22.19
N LYS A 457 -29.80 4.93 -21.16
CA LYS A 457 -30.84 5.90 -20.80
C LYS A 457 -31.21 6.85 -21.93
N SER A 458 -30.27 7.18 -22.82
CA SER A 458 -30.51 8.05 -23.98
C SER A 458 -31.40 7.44 -25.05
N LYS A 459 -31.65 6.12 -24.98
CA LYS A 459 -32.54 5.39 -25.89
C LYS A 459 -33.88 5.03 -25.22
N VAL A 460 -34.17 5.61 -24.06
CA VAL A 460 -35.47 5.47 -23.39
C VAL A 460 -36.28 6.75 -23.65
N GLY A 461 -37.42 6.57 -24.32
CA GLY A 461 -38.40 7.63 -24.54
C GLY A 461 -39.31 7.78 -23.32
N HIS A 462 -39.51 8.99 -22.86
CA HIS A 462 -40.47 9.32 -21.82
C HIS A 462 -41.16 10.65 -22.15
N VAL A 463 -42.38 10.78 -21.71
CA VAL A 463 -43.12 12.01 -21.90
C VAL A 463 -42.50 13.07 -21.00
N SER A 464 -41.83 13.97 -21.68
CA SER A 464 -40.97 15.08 -21.27
C SER A 464 -40.86 15.42 -19.77
N ASP A 465 -39.63 15.72 -19.33
CA ASP A 465 -39.30 16.34 -18.05
C ASP A 465 -40.00 17.73 -17.82
N SER A 466 -40.67 18.26 -18.84
CA SER A 466 -41.38 19.54 -18.80
C SER A 466 -42.85 19.45 -18.32
N GLY A 467 -43.31 18.27 -17.92
CA GLY A 467 -44.64 18.12 -17.33
C GLY A 467 -45.82 18.28 -18.30
N LEU A 468 -45.61 18.29 -19.60
CA LEU A 468 -46.65 18.23 -20.61
C LEU A 468 -47.26 16.83 -20.63
N LEU A 469 -48.47 16.70 -20.09
CA LEU A 469 -49.30 15.49 -20.20
C LEU A 469 -49.76 15.36 -21.65
N LEU A 470 -49.11 14.48 -22.41
CA LEU A 470 -49.57 14.07 -23.75
C LEU A 470 -50.84 13.23 -23.60
N SER A 471 -51.82 13.46 -24.48
CA SER A 471 -52.98 12.59 -24.60
C SER A 471 -52.55 11.18 -25.07
N GLN A 472 -53.41 10.18 -24.96
CA GLN A 472 -53.14 8.81 -25.42
C GLN A 472 -52.85 8.77 -26.96
N ASP A 473 -53.54 9.61 -27.72
CA ASP A 473 -53.34 9.68 -29.19
C ASP A 473 -51.99 10.32 -29.55
N GLU A 474 -51.60 11.40 -28.86
CA GLU A 474 -50.29 12.02 -29.02
C GLU A 474 -49.15 11.09 -28.63
N LYS A 475 -49.33 10.31 -27.55
CA LYS A 475 -48.39 9.25 -27.14
C LYS A 475 -48.25 8.18 -28.25
N SER A 476 -49.36 7.74 -28.81
CA SER A 476 -49.36 6.72 -29.87
C SER A 476 -48.70 7.21 -31.14
N GLU A 477 -48.98 8.45 -31.54
CA GLU A 477 -48.33 9.06 -32.72
C GLU A 477 -46.83 9.28 -32.50
N TYR A 478 -46.42 9.69 -31.32
CA TYR A 478 -45.02 9.89 -30.95
C TYR A 478 -44.28 8.55 -30.87
N LYS A 479 -44.87 7.50 -30.34
CA LYS A 479 -44.34 6.12 -30.35
C LYS A 479 -44.13 5.60 -31.76
N GLU A 480 -45.02 5.89 -32.64
CA GLU A 480 -44.94 5.45 -34.03
C GLU A 480 -43.83 6.15 -34.82
N LYS A 481 -43.56 7.42 -34.49
CA LYS A 481 -42.47 8.22 -35.06
C LYS A 481 -41.09 7.87 -34.49
N THR A 482 -41.05 7.23 -33.31
CA THR A 482 -39.81 6.93 -32.57
C THR A 482 -39.66 5.42 -32.29
N LYS A 483 -39.94 4.57 -33.28
CA LYS A 483 -39.95 3.09 -33.22
C LYS A 483 -38.63 2.48 -32.68
N GLU A 484 -37.53 3.23 -32.71
CA GLU A 484 -36.22 2.77 -32.24
C GLU A 484 -36.01 2.98 -30.72
N LEU A 485 -36.92 3.67 -30.00
CA LEU A 485 -36.78 3.94 -28.59
C LEU A 485 -37.56 2.93 -27.74
N LEU A 486 -36.95 2.50 -26.66
CA LEU A 486 -37.67 1.82 -25.57
C LEU A 486 -38.48 2.86 -24.81
N TRP A 487 -39.79 2.66 -24.68
CA TRP A 487 -40.61 3.57 -23.88
C TRP A 487 -40.58 3.19 -22.42
N ARG A 488 -40.52 4.19 -21.53
CA ARG A 488 -40.51 3.98 -20.08
C ARG A 488 -41.74 3.17 -19.64
N ASP A 489 -42.90 3.42 -20.19
CA ASP A 489 -44.16 2.71 -19.90
C ASP A 489 -44.11 1.23 -20.33
N ASP A 490 -43.16 0.82 -21.18
CA ASP A 490 -42.96 -0.55 -21.66
C ASP A 490 -41.86 -1.27 -20.85
N ILE A 491 -41.27 -0.63 -19.83
CA ILE A 491 -40.36 -1.27 -18.88
C ILE A 491 -41.18 -2.00 -17.81
N ARG A 492 -41.76 -3.14 -18.23
CA ARG A 492 -42.68 -3.93 -17.41
C ARG A 492 -42.75 -5.39 -17.86
N PHE A 493 -43.24 -6.22 -16.99
CA PHE A 493 -43.62 -7.61 -17.32
C PHE A 493 -44.78 -8.04 -16.44
N GLU A 494 -45.48 -9.08 -16.87
CA GLU A 494 -46.57 -9.70 -16.12
C GLU A 494 -46.13 -11.08 -15.63
N GLU A 495 -46.45 -11.40 -14.37
CA GLU A 495 -46.21 -12.70 -13.76
C GLU A 495 -47.34 -13.03 -12.77
N ASN A 496 -47.95 -14.18 -12.95
CA ASN A 496 -49.07 -14.65 -12.09
C ASN A 496 -50.26 -13.65 -11.99
N GLY A 497 -50.58 -12.96 -13.09
CA GLY A 497 -51.63 -11.95 -13.14
C GLY A 497 -51.30 -10.64 -12.43
N ARG A 498 -50.04 -10.37 -12.14
CA ARG A 498 -49.54 -9.17 -11.53
C ARG A 498 -48.56 -8.48 -12.45
N GLU A 499 -48.82 -7.19 -12.74
CA GLU A 499 -47.89 -6.37 -13.50
C GLU A 499 -46.81 -5.77 -12.59
N TYR A 500 -45.55 -5.85 -13.07
CA TYR A 500 -44.37 -5.24 -12.45
C TYR A 500 -43.78 -4.23 -13.42
N SER A 501 -43.75 -2.97 -13.04
CA SER A 501 -43.20 -1.88 -13.84
C SER A 501 -42.09 -1.16 -13.12
N THR A 502 -41.18 -0.51 -13.88
CA THR A 502 -40.09 0.29 -13.32
C THR A 502 -39.57 1.30 -14.34
N THR A 503 -38.41 1.91 -14.09
CA THR A 503 -37.77 2.83 -15.03
C THR A 503 -36.34 2.39 -15.37
N GLU A 504 -35.74 3.02 -16.36
CA GLU A 504 -34.36 2.84 -16.78
C GLU A 504 -33.35 3.18 -15.68
N HIS A 505 -33.74 3.93 -14.66
CA HIS A 505 -32.88 4.36 -13.54
C HIS A 505 -32.92 3.43 -12.33
N SER A 506 -33.73 2.38 -12.39
CA SER A 506 -33.82 1.39 -11.30
C SER A 506 -32.60 0.47 -11.24
N ILE A 507 -32.42 -0.20 -10.10
CA ILE A 507 -31.34 -1.19 -9.91
C ILE A 507 -31.37 -2.30 -10.98
N GLY A 508 -32.54 -2.56 -11.56
CA GLY A 508 -32.69 -3.58 -12.60
C GLY A 508 -31.94 -3.28 -13.89
N ASN A 509 -31.55 -2.04 -14.13
CA ASN A 509 -30.80 -1.62 -15.32
C ASN A 509 -29.38 -1.16 -15.01
N LEU A 510 -28.85 -1.46 -13.84
CA LEU A 510 -27.55 -0.95 -13.40
C LEU A 510 -26.55 -2.06 -13.13
N VAL A 511 -25.30 -1.82 -13.52
CA VAL A 511 -24.15 -2.65 -13.17
C VAL A 511 -23.01 -1.80 -12.64
N LEU A 512 -22.12 -2.43 -11.85
CA LEU A 512 -20.90 -1.84 -11.36
C LEU A 512 -19.79 -2.00 -12.41
N LEU A 513 -19.11 -0.90 -12.72
CA LEU A 513 -17.95 -0.86 -13.62
C LEU A 513 -16.86 0.07 -13.06
N TYR A 514 -15.64 -0.04 -13.57
CA TYR A 514 -14.67 1.03 -13.48
C TYR A 514 -15.10 2.22 -14.36
N GLY A 515 -14.92 3.45 -13.87
CA GLY A 515 -15.28 4.65 -14.61
C GLY A 515 -14.59 4.76 -15.96
N ASN A 516 -13.32 4.33 -16.05
CA ASN A 516 -12.58 4.30 -17.32
C ASN A 516 -13.14 3.29 -18.32
N ASP A 517 -13.70 2.18 -17.86
CA ASP A 517 -14.33 1.19 -18.73
C ASP A 517 -15.73 1.65 -19.15
N ASN A 518 -16.45 2.31 -18.23
CA ASN A 518 -17.75 2.90 -18.53
C ASN A 518 -17.67 3.91 -19.69
N SER A 519 -16.63 4.74 -19.73
CA SER A 519 -16.43 5.71 -20.81
C SER A 519 -16.31 5.07 -22.20
N LYS A 520 -15.87 3.79 -22.30
CA LYS A 520 -15.76 3.06 -23.57
C LYS A 520 -17.13 2.61 -24.12
N PHE A 521 -18.13 2.46 -23.25
CA PHE A 521 -19.47 2.09 -23.68
C PHE A 521 -20.23 3.24 -24.34
N SER A 522 -19.94 4.49 -23.95
CA SER A 522 -20.66 5.64 -24.48
C SER A 522 -22.20 5.44 -24.40
N ASN A 523 -22.93 5.83 -25.43
CA ASN A 523 -24.38 5.61 -25.56
C ASN A 523 -24.73 4.39 -26.43
N ALA A 524 -23.83 3.39 -26.49
CA ALA A 524 -24.03 2.18 -27.28
C ALA A 524 -25.22 1.36 -26.77
N ASP A 525 -25.89 0.64 -27.69
CA ASP A 525 -26.92 -0.34 -27.34
C ASP A 525 -26.32 -1.54 -26.59
N PHE A 526 -27.19 -2.37 -26.02
CA PHE A 526 -26.78 -3.51 -25.21
C PHE A 526 -25.86 -4.49 -25.96
N GLN A 527 -26.18 -4.81 -27.21
CA GLN A 527 -25.38 -5.76 -27.99
C GLN A 527 -23.97 -5.23 -28.28
N THR A 528 -23.86 -3.95 -28.57
CA THR A 528 -22.57 -3.28 -28.77
C THR A 528 -21.78 -3.24 -27.46
N LYS A 529 -22.39 -2.89 -26.31
CA LYS A 529 -21.75 -2.95 -24.99
C LYS A 529 -21.28 -4.35 -24.65
N LYS A 530 -22.09 -5.37 -24.89
CA LYS A 530 -21.76 -6.78 -24.72
C LYS A 530 -20.53 -7.17 -25.54
N ASN A 531 -20.50 -6.78 -26.83
CA ASN A 531 -19.37 -7.07 -27.69
C ASN A 531 -18.10 -6.40 -27.18
N ILE A 532 -18.13 -5.11 -26.81
CA ILE A 532 -17.02 -4.38 -26.21
C ILE A 532 -16.56 -5.08 -24.91
N PHE A 533 -17.50 -5.50 -24.07
CA PHE A 533 -17.19 -6.14 -22.79
C PHE A 533 -16.46 -7.48 -22.96
N PHE A 534 -16.83 -8.28 -23.96
CA PHE A 534 -16.25 -9.60 -24.23
C PHE A 534 -15.18 -9.60 -25.34
N GLU A 535 -14.84 -8.45 -25.93
CA GLU A 535 -13.82 -8.34 -26.97
C GLU A 535 -12.47 -8.90 -26.50
N THR A 536 -11.85 -9.73 -27.33
CA THR A 536 -10.63 -10.45 -26.95
C THR A 536 -9.34 -9.69 -27.26
N GLU A 537 -9.36 -8.73 -28.19
CA GLU A 537 -8.16 -8.01 -28.66
C GLU A 537 -7.56 -7.07 -27.63
N ASN A 538 -8.35 -6.61 -26.65
CA ASN A 538 -7.93 -5.67 -25.58
C ASN A 538 -8.17 -6.20 -24.16
N VAL A 539 -7.92 -7.48 -23.92
CA VAL A 539 -8.17 -8.14 -22.62
C VAL A 539 -7.53 -7.40 -21.45
N GLN A 540 -6.34 -6.83 -21.62
CA GLN A 540 -5.59 -6.15 -20.56
C GLN A 540 -6.11 -4.73 -20.24
N THR A 541 -6.94 -4.13 -21.08
CA THR A 541 -7.37 -2.74 -20.93
C THR A 541 -8.76 -2.58 -20.33
N PHE A 542 -9.53 -3.65 -20.20
CA PHE A 542 -10.90 -3.64 -19.64
C PHE A 542 -10.91 -4.29 -18.26
N LYS A 543 -10.74 -3.48 -17.20
CA LYS A 543 -10.57 -3.96 -15.83
C LYS A 543 -11.83 -4.63 -15.25
N SER A 544 -13.03 -4.17 -15.65
CA SER A 544 -14.30 -4.64 -15.09
C SER A 544 -14.64 -6.11 -15.36
N ARG A 545 -13.83 -6.81 -16.18
CA ARG A 545 -14.03 -8.24 -16.48
C ARG A 545 -13.81 -9.19 -15.31
N HIS A 546 -13.31 -8.72 -14.18
CA HIS A 546 -13.24 -9.52 -12.96
C HIS A 546 -14.54 -9.51 -12.15
N LEU A 547 -15.49 -8.61 -12.47
CA LEU A 547 -16.76 -8.44 -11.77
C LEU A 547 -17.77 -9.51 -12.20
N ILE A 548 -17.90 -10.59 -11.42
CA ILE A 548 -18.70 -11.76 -11.80
C ILE A 548 -20.18 -11.41 -11.99
N HIS A 549 -20.74 -10.58 -11.12
CA HIS A 549 -22.12 -10.13 -11.28
C HIS A 549 -22.31 -9.33 -12.58
N THR A 550 -21.39 -8.46 -12.93
CA THR A 550 -21.42 -7.70 -14.18
C THR A 550 -21.28 -8.62 -15.40
N ILE A 551 -20.37 -9.62 -15.33
CA ILE A 551 -20.23 -10.66 -16.35
C ILE A 551 -21.56 -11.38 -16.58
N SER A 552 -22.25 -11.79 -15.49
CA SER A 552 -23.52 -12.51 -15.61
C SER A 552 -24.59 -11.72 -16.30
N VAL A 553 -24.65 -10.41 -16.10
CA VAL A 553 -25.58 -9.51 -16.77
C VAL A 553 -25.27 -9.40 -18.27
N PHE A 554 -24.02 -9.16 -18.66
CA PHE A 554 -23.64 -9.07 -20.07
C PHE A 554 -23.65 -10.43 -20.80
N ALA A 555 -23.75 -11.54 -20.08
CA ALA A 555 -23.93 -12.87 -20.66
C ALA A 555 -25.34 -13.10 -21.25
N HIS A 556 -26.35 -12.30 -20.87
CA HIS A 556 -27.69 -12.40 -21.44
C HIS A 556 -27.68 -12.20 -22.97
N SER A 557 -28.67 -12.79 -23.66
CA SER A 557 -28.81 -12.65 -25.12
C SER A 557 -29.29 -11.25 -25.51
N GLU A 558 -30.18 -10.68 -24.70
CA GLU A 558 -30.81 -9.38 -24.93
C GLU A 558 -31.06 -8.66 -23.59
N TRP A 559 -31.27 -7.35 -23.66
CA TRP A 559 -31.63 -6.53 -22.51
C TRP A 559 -32.59 -5.42 -22.96
N GLY A 560 -33.81 -5.50 -22.54
CA GLY A 560 -34.89 -4.56 -22.87
C GLY A 560 -35.79 -4.29 -21.68
N GLY A 561 -36.99 -3.75 -21.91
CA GLY A 561 -37.91 -3.35 -20.85
C GLY A 561 -38.28 -4.50 -19.91
N GLU A 562 -38.61 -5.67 -20.47
CA GLU A 562 -38.95 -6.86 -19.68
C GLU A 562 -37.78 -7.31 -18.81
N GLN A 563 -36.56 -7.39 -19.36
CA GLN A 563 -35.37 -7.83 -18.62
C GLN A 563 -35.04 -6.86 -17.48
N ILE A 564 -35.17 -5.54 -17.70
CA ILE A 564 -34.97 -4.51 -16.65
C ILE A 564 -35.94 -4.74 -15.49
N ALA A 565 -37.23 -4.90 -15.78
CA ALA A 565 -38.25 -5.07 -14.75
C ALA A 565 -38.10 -6.42 -14.01
N ARG A 566 -37.79 -7.52 -14.71
CA ARG A 566 -37.50 -8.83 -14.13
C ARG A 566 -36.26 -8.79 -13.23
N ASN A 567 -35.17 -8.16 -13.70
CA ASN A 567 -33.95 -8.04 -12.92
C ASN A 567 -34.12 -7.21 -11.66
N LYS A 568 -34.91 -6.12 -11.73
CA LYS A 568 -35.28 -5.35 -10.52
C LYS A 568 -36.02 -6.26 -9.52
N LYS A 569 -37.09 -6.93 -9.96
CA LYS A 569 -37.85 -7.82 -9.09
C LYS A 569 -36.95 -8.90 -8.47
N ALA A 570 -36.16 -9.59 -9.27
CA ALA A 570 -35.23 -10.62 -8.81
C ALA A 570 -34.22 -10.09 -7.79
N THR A 571 -33.71 -8.87 -7.99
CA THR A 571 -32.80 -8.19 -7.07
C THR A 571 -33.46 -7.90 -5.71
N ILE A 572 -34.69 -7.39 -5.72
CA ILE A 572 -35.44 -7.10 -4.49
C ILE A 572 -35.82 -8.39 -3.75
N ASP A 573 -36.25 -9.41 -4.49
CA ASP A 573 -36.57 -10.72 -3.91
C ASP A 573 -35.34 -11.35 -3.26
N ALA A 574 -34.20 -11.34 -3.94
CA ALA A 574 -32.93 -11.84 -3.42
C ALA A 574 -32.45 -11.06 -2.18
N PHE A 575 -32.64 -9.72 -2.15
CA PHE A 575 -32.36 -8.91 -0.98
C PHE A 575 -33.22 -9.33 0.21
N ASN A 576 -34.53 -9.41 0.02
CA ASN A 576 -35.48 -9.74 1.07
C ASN A 576 -35.25 -11.15 1.62
N GLU A 577 -35.06 -12.15 0.74
CA GLU A 577 -34.81 -13.55 1.14
C GLU A 577 -33.50 -13.67 1.93
N TYR A 578 -32.45 -12.99 1.47
CA TYR A 578 -31.15 -13.04 2.15
C TYR A 578 -31.20 -12.48 3.58
N TYR A 579 -31.78 -11.29 3.75
CA TYR A 579 -31.83 -10.66 5.07
C TYR A 579 -32.92 -11.25 6.00
N LYS A 580 -33.85 -12.05 5.48
CA LYS A 580 -34.83 -12.77 6.26
C LYS A 580 -34.19 -13.79 7.23
N GLU A 581 -33.05 -14.40 6.85
CA GLU A 581 -32.31 -15.28 7.73
C GLU A 581 -31.84 -14.57 9.01
N TYR A 582 -31.43 -13.30 8.90
CA TYR A 582 -31.05 -12.49 10.07
C TYR A 582 -32.23 -12.11 10.96
N GLU A 583 -33.43 -12.03 10.41
CA GLU A 583 -34.65 -11.79 11.19
C GLU A 583 -35.05 -13.03 11.99
N GLN A 584 -34.95 -14.23 11.40
CA GLN A 584 -35.34 -15.48 12.03
C GLN A 584 -34.36 -15.92 13.13
N ASN A 585 -33.07 -15.75 12.92
CA ASN A 585 -32.04 -16.16 13.87
C ASN A 585 -31.98 -15.29 15.15
N ASN A 586 -32.63 -14.11 15.16
CA ASN A 586 -32.72 -13.26 16.34
C ASN A 586 -34.05 -13.43 17.13
N LEU A 587 -34.96 -14.30 16.66
CA LEU A 587 -36.18 -14.69 17.37
C LEU A 587 -35.99 -15.95 18.22
N GLN A 588 -34.81 -16.59 18.14
CA GLN A 588 -34.37 -17.70 18.99
C GLN A 588 -33.28 -17.23 19.98
#